data_7c2072dbc0385c0367793ad95ffff200
#
_entry.id   7c2072dbc0385c0367793ad95ffff200
#
_cell.length_a   1.000
_cell.length_b   1.000
_cell.length_c   1.000
_cell.angle_alpha   90.00
_cell.angle_beta   90.00
_cell.angle_gamma   90.00
#
_symmetry.space_group_name_H-M   'P 1'
#
loop_
_entity.id
_entity.type
_entity.pdbx_description
1 polymer ?
#
loop_
_entity_poly.entity_id
_entity_poly.type
_entity_poly.pdbx_seq_one_letter_code
_entity_poly.pdbx_strand_id
1 'polypeptide(L)'
;MKYIEPHAHMVSRTTDDYEKLALAGCEILCEPAFWAGFDRSSAEGFHDYFRQLTEYEPKRAARFGIKHFCWLCINPKEADDPVFAREVMGLIPGFLAAGNVLGIGEIGLNKNTRNELAIFEEHVQLALDHDLPILIHTPHLEDKLKGTRLMLDSLANFSGLERSKVIIDHVEEHTVSQVLDAGYWAGMTLYPHSKCSLDRAIDILEVHGTERLWMNSACDWGISDPLAVPKCAQRMKARCHTAEMIEKVIYQNPAAFLSQSPRFTH
;
A
#
# COMPACT_ATOMS: atom_id res chain seq x y z
N MET A 1 10.35 12.56 -15.16
CA MET A 1 10.25 11.08 -15.36
C MET A 1 8.85 10.71 -14.86
N LYS A 2 8.13 9.90 -15.61
CA LYS A 2 6.82 9.41 -15.20
C LYS A 2 6.98 8.39 -14.07
N TYR A 3 6.03 8.35 -13.14
CA TYR A 3 6.02 7.38 -12.05
C TYR A 3 4.59 7.07 -11.60
N ILE A 4 4.46 5.96 -10.92
CA ILE A 4 3.26 5.56 -10.19
C ILE A 4 3.55 5.77 -8.69
N GLU A 5 2.63 6.42 -7.99
CA GLU A 5 2.62 6.44 -6.52
C GLU A 5 1.71 5.29 -6.04
N PRO A 6 2.27 4.12 -5.70
CA PRO A 6 1.45 2.94 -5.45
C PRO A 6 0.84 2.89 -4.05
N HIS A 7 1.21 3.82 -3.16
CA HIS A 7 0.68 3.91 -1.82
C HIS A 7 0.82 5.32 -1.25
N ALA A 8 -0.29 6.06 -1.20
CA ALA A 8 -0.39 7.37 -0.56
C ALA A 8 -1.79 7.54 0.04
N HIS A 9 -1.91 8.36 1.09
CA HIS A 9 -3.19 8.61 1.79
C HIS A 9 -3.65 10.06 1.55
N MET A 10 -4.19 10.31 0.36
CA MET A 10 -4.53 11.66 -0.12
C MET A 10 -5.72 12.28 0.60
N VAL A 11 -6.58 11.48 1.23
CA VAL A 11 -7.62 12.00 2.14
C VAL A 11 -7.04 12.79 3.32
N SER A 12 -5.79 12.53 3.69
CA SER A 12 -5.06 13.25 4.73
C SER A 12 -4.30 14.48 4.21
N ARG A 13 -4.33 14.73 2.90
CA ARG A 13 -3.50 15.73 2.22
C ARG A 13 -4.35 16.84 1.61
N THR A 14 -3.75 17.99 1.43
CA THR A 14 -4.39 19.13 0.76
C THR A 14 -4.34 18.99 -0.76
N THR A 15 -5.19 19.73 -1.46
CA THR A 15 -5.32 19.59 -2.93
C THR A 15 -4.06 20.04 -3.69
N ASP A 16 -3.26 20.93 -3.12
CA ASP A 16 -1.97 21.37 -3.70
C ASP A 16 -0.93 20.24 -3.73
N ASP A 17 -1.07 19.20 -2.93
CA ASP A 17 -0.20 18.03 -3.03
C ASP A 17 -0.47 17.23 -4.32
N TYR A 18 -1.70 17.17 -4.82
CA TYR A 18 -1.99 16.62 -6.15
C TYR A 18 -1.30 17.41 -7.27
N GLU A 19 -1.30 18.74 -7.17
CA GLU A 19 -0.58 19.59 -8.13
C GLU A 19 0.92 19.30 -8.12
N LYS A 20 1.53 19.19 -6.93
CA LYS A 20 2.95 18.82 -6.77
C LYS A 20 3.26 17.46 -7.37
N LEU A 21 2.42 16.45 -7.11
CA LEU A 21 2.56 15.11 -7.67
C LEU A 21 2.51 15.14 -9.20
N ALA A 22 1.52 15.83 -9.78
CA ALA A 22 1.38 15.98 -11.22
C ALA A 22 2.59 16.66 -11.86
N LEU A 23 3.07 17.78 -11.29
CA LEU A 23 4.27 18.49 -11.73
C LEU A 23 5.53 17.63 -11.66
N ALA A 24 5.60 16.70 -10.68
CA ALA A 24 6.70 15.75 -10.54
C ALA A 24 6.61 14.56 -11.50
N GLY A 25 5.48 14.40 -12.23
CA GLY A 25 5.27 13.36 -13.24
C GLY A 25 4.49 12.14 -12.75
N CYS A 26 3.73 12.24 -11.66
CA CYS A 26 2.83 11.19 -11.22
C CYS A 26 1.68 11.00 -12.22
N GLU A 27 1.52 9.81 -12.78
CA GLU A 27 0.42 9.48 -13.69
C GLU A 27 -0.70 8.72 -13.00
N ILE A 28 -0.33 7.87 -12.05
CA ILE A 28 -1.23 6.99 -11.32
C ILE A 28 -0.92 7.08 -9.84
N LEU A 29 -1.96 7.15 -9.02
CA LEU A 29 -1.89 7.14 -7.57
C LEU A 29 -2.83 6.09 -7.02
N CYS A 30 -2.32 5.26 -6.09
CA CYS A 30 -3.13 4.27 -5.39
C CYS A 30 -3.25 4.63 -3.91
N GLU A 31 -4.47 4.64 -3.41
CA GLU A 31 -4.79 5.03 -2.04
C GLU A 31 -5.40 3.86 -1.26
N PRO A 32 -4.65 3.19 -0.39
CA PRO A 32 -5.21 2.20 0.50
C PRO A 32 -6.07 2.84 1.59
N ALA A 33 -7.12 2.11 2.00
CA ALA A 33 -7.93 2.52 3.13
C ALA A 33 -7.09 2.66 4.39
N PHE A 34 -7.23 3.78 5.10
CA PHE A 34 -6.35 4.19 6.18
C PHE A 34 -7.12 4.74 7.38
N TRP A 35 -6.45 4.79 8.50
CA TRP A 35 -6.88 5.40 9.75
C TRP A 35 -7.13 6.90 9.60
N ALA A 36 -8.18 7.43 10.22
CA ALA A 36 -8.61 8.82 10.05
C ALA A 36 -7.86 9.85 10.91
N GLY A 37 -6.81 9.43 11.64
CA GLY A 37 -6.19 10.25 12.68
C GLY A 37 -6.79 9.98 14.06
N PHE A 38 -7.90 9.28 14.11
CA PHE A 38 -8.61 8.78 15.30
C PHE A 38 -9.36 7.51 14.90
N ASP A 39 -9.76 6.70 15.89
CA ASP A 39 -10.51 5.48 15.65
C ASP A 39 -11.98 5.82 15.34
N ARG A 40 -12.48 5.35 14.19
CA ARG A 40 -13.89 5.53 13.80
C ARG A 40 -14.79 4.73 14.74
N SER A 41 -15.94 5.29 15.07
CA SER A 41 -16.84 4.72 16.08
C SER A 41 -18.00 3.92 15.49
N SER A 42 -18.16 3.89 14.15
CA SER A 42 -19.27 3.17 13.52
C SER A 42 -18.92 2.70 12.10
N ALA A 43 -19.60 1.66 11.65
CA ALA A 43 -19.46 1.16 10.27
C ALA A 43 -19.97 2.17 9.23
N GLU A 44 -20.93 3.02 9.56
CA GLU A 44 -21.39 4.11 8.69
C GLU A 44 -20.28 5.10 8.38
N GLY A 45 -19.38 5.37 9.35
CA GLY A 45 -18.20 6.20 9.12
C GLY A 45 -17.26 5.60 8.08
N PHE A 46 -17.13 4.27 8.05
CA PHE A 46 -16.38 3.57 7.01
C PHE A 46 -17.12 3.56 5.67
N HIS A 47 -18.44 3.42 5.66
CA HIS A 47 -19.22 3.51 4.45
C HIS A 47 -19.02 4.85 3.74
N ASP A 48 -19.10 5.96 4.46
CA ASP A 48 -18.84 7.29 3.91
C ASP A 48 -17.38 7.46 3.46
N TYR A 49 -16.43 6.88 4.19
CA TYR A 49 -15.04 6.88 3.80
C TYR A 49 -14.78 6.08 2.51
N PHE A 50 -15.39 4.90 2.36
CA PHE A 50 -15.28 4.14 1.12
C PHE A 50 -15.92 4.88 -0.06
N ARG A 51 -17.03 5.59 0.15
CA ARG A 51 -17.59 6.51 -0.87
C ARG A 51 -16.60 7.63 -1.22
N GLN A 52 -15.89 8.19 -0.26
CA GLN A 52 -14.87 9.20 -0.53
C GLN A 52 -13.77 8.64 -1.44
N LEU A 53 -13.24 7.45 -1.14
CA LEU A 53 -12.20 6.79 -1.93
C LEU A 53 -12.67 6.39 -3.33
N THR A 54 -13.93 5.97 -3.48
CA THR A 54 -14.44 5.44 -4.76
C THR A 54 -15.10 6.49 -5.64
N GLU A 55 -15.64 7.57 -5.06
CA GLU A 55 -16.44 8.57 -5.80
C GLU A 55 -15.78 9.95 -5.87
N TYR A 56 -15.12 10.41 -4.82
CA TYR A 56 -14.61 11.77 -4.71
C TYR A 56 -13.12 11.90 -5.06
N GLU A 57 -12.24 11.10 -4.45
CA GLU A 57 -10.80 11.18 -4.70
C GLU A 57 -10.42 10.95 -6.17
N PRO A 58 -11.06 10.04 -6.95
CA PRO A 58 -10.81 9.94 -8.39
C PRO A 58 -11.08 11.25 -9.14
N LYS A 59 -12.15 11.97 -8.77
CA LYS A 59 -12.50 13.26 -9.39
C LYS A 59 -11.52 14.37 -8.98
N ARG A 60 -11.03 14.31 -7.74
CA ARG A 60 -10.04 15.26 -7.21
C ARG A 60 -8.69 15.09 -7.91
N ALA A 61 -8.20 13.86 -8.05
CA ALA A 61 -6.97 13.52 -8.76
C ALA A 61 -7.04 13.85 -10.26
N ALA A 62 -8.17 13.54 -10.90
CA ALA A 62 -8.38 13.78 -12.33
C ALA A 62 -8.25 15.25 -12.75
N ARG A 63 -8.50 16.20 -11.84
CA ARG A 63 -8.28 17.64 -12.09
C ARG A 63 -6.83 17.98 -12.41
N PHE A 64 -5.91 17.11 -12.00
CA PHE A 64 -4.47 17.23 -12.22
C PHE A 64 -3.92 16.22 -13.21
N GLY A 65 -4.81 15.49 -13.91
CA GLY A 65 -4.41 14.47 -14.88
C GLY A 65 -3.89 13.17 -14.26
N ILE A 66 -4.10 12.95 -12.95
CA ILE A 66 -3.68 11.75 -12.22
C ILE A 66 -4.86 10.76 -12.20
N LYS A 67 -4.62 9.50 -12.59
CA LYS A 67 -5.58 8.40 -12.35
C LYS A 67 -5.48 7.97 -10.90
N HIS A 68 -6.61 7.90 -10.22
CA HIS A 68 -6.69 7.47 -8.84
C HIS A 68 -7.34 6.08 -8.74
N PHE A 69 -6.65 5.19 -8.02
CA PHE A 69 -7.17 3.90 -7.62
C PHE A 69 -7.16 3.78 -6.09
N CYS A 70 -7.94 2.85 -5.55
CA CYS A 70 -7.96 2.62 -4.10
C CYS A 70 -7.99 1.13 -3.76
N TRP A 71 -7.69 0.84 -2.50
CA TRP A 71 -7.81 -0.46 -1.87
C TRP A 71 -8.75 -0.33 -0.67
N LEU A 72 -9.52 -1.35 -0.36
CA LEU A 72 -10.50 -1.29 0.72
C LEU A 72 -10.18 -2.29 1.82
N CYS A 73 -10.30 -1.86 3.06
CA CYS A 73 -10.17 -2.68 4.27
C CYS A 73 -10.66 -1.92 5.50
N ILE A 74 -10.71 -2.58 6.66
CA ILE A 74 -10.49 -1.90 7.91
C ILE A 74 -8.98 -1.93 8.19
N ASN A 75 -8.39 -0.76 8.41
CA ASN A 75 -6.94 -0.64 8.62
C ASN A 75 -6.51 -1.34 9.92
N PRO A 76 -5.32 -1.95 10.00
CA PRO A 76 -4.84 -2.63 11.22
C PRO A 76 -4.90 -1.78 12.49
N LYS A 77 -4.79 -0.46 12.38
CA LYS A 77 -4.90 0.46 13.53
C LYS A 77 -6.29 0.45 14.18
N GLU A 78 -7.34 0.11 13.42
CA GLU A 78 -8.74 0.09 13.88
C GLU A 78 -9.29 -1.35 13.97
N ALA A 79 -8.49 -2.38 13.65
CA ALA A 79 -8.93 -3.77 13.53
C ALA A 79 -8.82 -4.61 14.82
N ASP A 80 -8.48 -4.02 15.95
CA ASP A 80 -8.27 -4.74 17.23
C ASP A 80 -9.59 -5.10 17.96
N ASP A 81 -10.74 -4.57 17.51
CA ASP A 81 -12.07 -5.03 17.85
C ASP A 81 -12.67 -5.90 16.73
N PRO A 82 -12.71 -7.25 16.88
CA PRO A 82 -13.17 -8.14 15.81
C PRO A 82 -14.64 -8.01 15.46
N VAL A 83 -15.50 -7.57 16.40
CA VAL A 83 -16.92 -7.37 16.14
C VAL A 83 -17.10 -6.19 15.21
N PHE A 84 -16.54 -5.07 15.56
CA PHE A 84 -16.54 -3.86 14.74
C PHE A 84 -15.86 -4.09 13.37
N ALA A 85 -14.71 -4.76 13.38
CA ALA A 85 -13.98 -5.05 12.14
C ALA A 85 -14.83 -5.86 11.14
N ARG A 86 -15.57 -6.86 11.59
CA ARG A 86 -16.47 -7.65 10.72
C ARG A 86 -17.65 -6.84 10.20
N GLU A 87 -18.19 -5.91 10.98
CA GLU A 87 -19.23 -4.99 10.49
C GLU A 87 -18.70 -4.14 9.33
N VAL A 88 -17.50 -3.60 9.45
CA VAL A 88 -16.84 -2.83 8.39
C VAL A 88 -16.52 -3.71 7.17
N MET A 89 -15.95 -4.90 7.39
CA MET A 89 -15.65 -5.85 6.32
C MET A 89 -16.91 -6.24 5.52
N GLY A 90 -18.06 -6.35 6.19
CA GLY A 90 -19.35 -6.62 5.55
C GLY A 90 -19.78 -5.56 4.53
N LEU A 91 -19.22 -4.34 4.59
CA LEU A 91 -19.51 -3.27 3.63
C LEU A 91 -18.69 -3.41 2.35
N ILE A 92 -17.48 -3.99 2.42
CA ILE A 92 -16.49 -4.00 1.33
C ILE A 92 -17.06 -4.60 0.03
N PRO A 93 -17.76 -5.76 0.04
CA PRO A 93 -18.30 -6.35 -1.20
C PRO A 93 -19.17 -5.40 -2.00
N GLY A 94 -19.92 -4.51 -1.34
CA GLY A 94 -20.76 -3.50 -1.99
C GLY A 94 -20.00 -2.47 -2.82
N PHE A 95 -18.70 -2.28 -2.53
CA PHE A 95 -17.84 -1.32 -3.21
C PHE A 95 -16.89 -1.94 -4.25
N LEU A 96 -16.71 -3.26 -4.26
CA LEU A 96 -15.76 -3.93 -5.16
C LEU A 96 -16.10 -3.78 -6.66
N ALA A 97 -17.33 -3.42 -6.97
CA ALA A 97 -17.76 -3.15 -8.35
C ALA A 97 -17.31 -1.77 -8.87
N ALA A 98 -16.86 -0.87 -7.99
CA ALA A 98 -16.36 0.44 -8.39
C ALA A 98 -15.11 0.31 -9.28
N GLY A 99 -15.06 1.14 -10.34
CA GLY A 99 -14.04 1.01 -11.39
C GLY A 99 -12.60 1.34 -10.97
N ASN A 100 -12.40 1.85 -9.74
CA ASN A 100 -11.10 2.23 -9.22
C ASN A 100 -10.67 1.41 -7.99
N VAL A 101 -11.42 0.39 -7.57
CA VAL A 101 -11.05 -0.48 -6.44
C VAL A 101 -10.14 -1.60 -6.95
N LEU A 102 -8.87 -1.58 -6.57
CA LEU A 102 -7.85 -2.55 -7.01
C LEU A 102 -7.97 -3.89 -6.30
N GLY A 103 -8.24 -3.88 -5.01
CA GLY A 103 -8.22 -5.07 -4.18
C GLY A 103 -8.41 -4.76 -2.70
N ILE A 104 -7.91 -5.67 -1.86
CA ILE A 104 -8.03 -5.58 -0.39
C ILE A 104 -6.73 -5.04 0.22
N GLY A 105 -6.82 -3.95 0.96
CA GLY A 105 -5.67 -3.29 1.58
C GLY A 105 -5.89 -1.86 2.09
N GLU A 106 -5.03 -1.38 2.99
CA GLU A 106 -3.85 -2.09 3.55
C GLU A 106 -4.27 -2.88 4.80
N ILE A 107 -4.15 -4.19 4.73
CA ILE A 107 -4.44 -5.11 5.83
C ILE A 107 -3.14 -5.51 6.54
N GLY A 108 -3.21 -6.08 7.73
CA GLY A 108 -1.99 -6.55 8.41
C GLY A 108 -2.05 -6.40 9.91
N LEU A 109 -0.87 -6.11 10.51
CA LEU A 109 -0.71 -5.98 11.95
C LEU A 109 -0.16 -4.61 12.32
N ASN A 110 -0.65 -4.04 13.43
CA ASN A 110 -0.14 -2.80 14.01
C ASN A 110 0.51 -3.04 15.39
N LYS A 111 -0.15 -3.79 16.28
CA LYS A 111 0.31 -4.13 17.64
C LYS A 111 0.70 -5.61 17.78
N ASN A 112 0.57 -6.41 16.75
CA ASN A 112 0.78 -7.86 16.77
C ASN A 112 -0.17 -8.61 17.72
N THR A 113 -1.42 -8.17 17.83
CA THR A 113 -2.43 -8.83 18.65
C THR A 113 -3.04 -10.04 17.93
N ARG A 114 -3.69 -10.93 18.71
CA ARG A 114 -4.45 -12.06 18.15
C ARG A 114 -5.67 -11.60 17.36
N ASN A 115 -6.29 -10.50 17.80
CA ASN A 115 -7.46 -9.94 17.14
C ASN A 115 -7.08 -9.39 15.76
N GLU A 116 -6.01 -8.59 15.68
CA GLU A 116 -5.50 -8.10 14.41
C GLU A 116 -5.16 -9.25 13.45
N LEU A 117 -4.53 -10.33 13.95
CA LEU A 117 -4.19 -11.49 13.14
C LEU A 117 -5.45 -12.20 12.60
N ALA A 118 -6.46 -12.39 13.44
CA ALA A 118 -7.72 -13.00 13.01
C ALA A 118 -8.41 -12.16 11.92
N ILE A 119 -8.47 -10.84 12.09
CA ILE A 119 -9.06 -9.94 11.10
C ILE A 119 -8.21 -9.88 9.82
N PHE A 120 -6.88 -9.94 9.92
CA PHE A 120 -6.00 -10.08 8.78
C PHE A 120 -6.32 -11.35 7.97
N GLU A 121 -6.47 -12.50 8.62
CA GLU A 121 -6.83 -13.77 7.98
C GLU A 121 -8.19 -13.72 7.29
N GLU A 122 -9.18 -13.09 7.92
CA GLU A 122 -10.51 -12.89 7.34
C GLU A 122 -10.46 -11.98 6.09
N HIS A 123 -9.62 -10.96 6.06
CA HIS A 123 -9.40 -10.13 4.88
C HIS A 123 -8.68 -10.88 3.76
N VAL A 124 -7.71 -11.73 4.09
CA VAL A 124 -7.05 -12.59 3.09
C VAL A 124 -8.09 -13.51 2.44
N GLN A 125 -8.97 -14.12 3.24
CA GLN A 125 -10.07 -14.95 2.71
C GLN A 125 -11.01 -14.14 1.81
N LEU A 126 -11.38 -12.92 2.22
CA LEU A 126 -12.22 -12.02 1.40
C LEU A 126 -11.56 -11.73 0.04
N ALA A 127 -10.26 -11.49 0.03
CA ALA A 127 -9.53 -11.27 -1.23
C ALA A 127 -9.53 -12.50 -2.13
N LEU A 128 -9.36 -13.69 -1.56
CA LEU A 128 -9.43 -14.98 -2.29
C LEU A 128 -10.83 -15.22 -2.87
N ASP A 129 -11.89 -14.97 -2.10
CA ASP A 129 -13.28 -15.18 -2.54
C ASP A 129 -13.65 -14.29 -3.75
N HIS A 130 -12.93 -13.18 -3.92
CA HIS A 130 -13.16 -12.22 -5.01
C HIS A 130 -12.04 -12.20 -6.06
N ASP A 131 -11.04 -13.08 -5.95
CA ASP A 131 -9.86 -13.16 -6.83
C ASP A 131 -9.11 -11.81 -6.98
N LEU A 132 -8.89 -11.12 -5.86
CA LEU A 132 -8.31 -9.78 -5.81
C LEU A 132 -6.88 -9.78 -5.27
N PRO A 133 -6.02 -8.87 -5.73
CA PRO A 133 -4.72 -8.65 -5.14
C PRO A 133 -4.81 -8.05 -3.73
N ILE A 134 -3.76 -8.26 -2.95
CA ILE A 134 -3.67 -7.90 -1.53
C ILE A 134 -2.48 -6.97 -1.30
N LEU A 135 -2.72 -5.86 -0.58
CA LEU A 135 -1.68 -4.98 -0.06
C LEU A 135 -1.62 -5.11 1.47
N ILE A 136 -0.44 -5.45 1.99
CA ILE A 136 -0.23 -5.77 3.40
C ILE A 136 0.65 -4.72 4.08
N HIS A 137 0.18 -4.22 5.24
CA HIS A 137 0.90 -3.35 6.16
C HIS A 137 1.72 -4.16 7.16
N THR A 138 2.99 -3.82 7.33
CA THR A 138 3.81 -4.35 8.43
C THR A 138 3.92 -3.36 9.60
N PRO A 139 3.97 -3.82 10.86
CA PRO A 139 4.11 -2.94 12.02
C PRO A 139 5.36 -2.05 11.90
N HIS A 140 5.32 -0.86 12.48
CA HIS A 140 6.48 0.04 12.55
C HIS A 140 6.81 0.52 13.96
N LEU A 141 5.87 0.47 14.89
CA LEU A 141 6.07 0.85 16.30
C LEU A 141 6.31 -0.36 17.21
N GLU A 142 5.69 -1.49 16.89
CA GLU A 142 5.90 -2.76 17.58
C GLU A 142 6.96 -3.61 16.88
N ASP A 143 7.25 -4.81 17.38
CA ASP A 143 8.24 -5.72 16.80
C ASP A 143 7.89 -6.07 15.33
N LYS A 144 8.44 -5.31 14.40
CA LYS A 144 8.24 -5.48 12.96
C LYS A 144 8.65 -6.86 12.48
N LEU A 145 9.78 -7.38 12.95
CA LEU A 145 10.29 -8.67 12.53
C LEU A 145 9.33 -9.80 12.95
N LYS A 146 8.82 -9.74 14.18
CA LYS A 146 7.80 -10.67 14.67
C LYS A 146 6.51 -10.55 13.87
N GLY A 147 6.02 -9.35 13.67
CA GLY A 147 4.77 -9.12 12.92
C GLY A 147 4.88 -9.59 11.47
N THR A 148 6.01 -9.33 10.80
CA THR A 148 6.25 -9.84 9.45
C THR A 148 6.23 -11.36 9.41
N ARG A 149 6.88 -12.04 10.36
CA ARG A 149 6.87 -13.52 10.44
C ARG A 149 5.47 -14.07 10.69
N LEU A 150 4.72 -13.48 11.63
CA LEU A 150 3.33 -13.92 11.90
C LEU A 150 2.47 -13.85 10.63
N MET A 151 2.58 -12.79 9.85
CA MET A 151 1.83 -12.66 8.60
C MET A 151 2.31 -13.65 7.54
N LEU A 152 3.62 -13.84 7.37
CA LEU A 152 4.17 -14.83 6.42
C LEU A 152 3.74 -16.24 6.77
N ASP A 153 3.78 -16.62 8.06
CA ASP A 153 3.35 -17.91 8.56
C ASP A 153 1.84 -18.12 8.33
N SER A 154 1.04 -17.08 8.57
CA SER A 154 -0.41 -17.13 8.31
C SER A 154 -0.70 -17.29 6.82
N LEU A 155 -0.09 -16.46 5.95
CA LEU A 155 -0.26 -16.55 4.49
C LEU A 155 0.11 -17.93 3.92
N ALA A 156 1.09 -18.61 4.51
CA ALA A 156 1.49 -19.94 4.07
C ALA A 156 0.40 -21.01 4.27
N ASN A 157 -0.59 -20.76 5.13
CA ASN A 157 -1.69 -21.68 5.41
C ASN A 157 -2.87 -21.52 4.42
N PHE A 158 -2.90 -20.49 3.60
CA PHE A 158 -3.96 -20.28 2.62
C PHE A 158 -3.70 -21.07 1.34
N SER A 159 -4.41 -22.18 1.17
CA SER A 159 -4.41 -22.93 -0.09
C SER A 159 -5.09 -22.11 -1.19
N GLY A 160 -4.41 -21.99 -2.34
CA GLY A 160 -4.94 -21.20 -3.46
C GLY A 160 -4.51 -19.72 -3.47
N LEU A 161 -3.76 -19.25 -2.46
CA LEU A 161 -3.20 -17.90 -2.48
C LEU A 161 -2.09 -17.80 -3.54
N GLU A 162 -2.33 -16.99 -4.55
CA GLU A 162 -1.32 -16.64 -5.54
C GLU A 162 -0.36 -15.59 -4.97
N ARG A 163 0.88 -16.02 -4.64
CA ARG A 163 1.89 -15.14 -4.04
C ARG A 163 2.22 -13.92 -4.89
N SER A 164 2.11 -14.06 -6.21
CA SER A 164 2.29 -12.93 -7.14
C SER A 164 1.26 -11.81 -6.96
N LYS A 165 0.07 -12.11 -6.41
CA LYS A 165 -1.00 -11.14 -6.12
C LYS A 165 -0.88 -10.50 -4.74
N VAL A 166 0.18 -10.76 -4.00
CA VAL A 166 0.37 -10.22 -2.65
C VAL A 166 1.62 -9.35 -2.60
N ILE A 167 1.46 -8.13 -2.09
CA ILE A 167 2.57 -7.25 -1.75
C ILE A 167 2.59 -6.95 -0.27
N ILE A 168 3.77 -7.05 0.33
CA ILE A 168 4.04 -6.72 1.72
C ILE A 168 4.79 -5.39 1.75
N ASP A 169 4.12 -4.37 2.26
CA ASP A 169 4.64 -3.01 2.28
C ASP A 169 5.35 -2.67 3.59
N HIS A 170 6.08 -1.56 3.58
CA HIS A 170 6.92 -1.05 4.66
C HIS A 170 8.08 -1.99 5.04
N VAL A 171 8.59 -2.77 4.07
CA VAL A 171 9.79 -3.60 4.33
C VAL A 171 11.01 -2.73 4.59
N GLU A 172 11.95 -3.31 5.35
CA GLU A 172 13.22 -2.72 5.72
C GLU A 172 14.33 -3.77 5.55
N GLU A 173 15.59 -3.39 5.78
CA GLU A 173 16.77 -4.23 5.53
C GLU A 173 16.68 -5.64 6.14
N HIS A 174 16.04 -5.77 7.31
CA HIS A 174 15.93 -7.04 8.04
C HIS A 174 14.64 -7.82 7.76
N THR A 175 13.74 -7.31 6.91
CA THR A 175 12.48 -7.98 6.55
C THR A 175 12.37 -8.27 5.05
N VAL A 176 13.05 -7.50 4.19
CA VAL A 176 12.91 -7.59 2.73
C VAL A 176 13.28 -8.97 2.18
N SER A 177 14.37 -9.59 2.64
CA SER A 177 14.76 -10.93 2.16
C SER A 177 13.71 -11.97 2.50
N GLN A 178 13.15 -11.96 3.72
CA GLN A 178 12.11 -12.92 4.12
C GLN A 178 10.88 -12.83 3.22
N VAL A 179 10.48 -11.61 2.83
CA VAL A 179 9.33 -11.37 1.94
C VAL A 179 9.62 -11.87 0.52
N LEU A 180 10.79 -11.51 -0.03
CA LEU A 180 11.17 -11.90 -1.39
C LEU A 180 11.41 -13.41 -1.52
N ASP A 181 12.05 -14.05 -0.53
CA ASP A 181 12.32 -15.49 -0.48
C ASP A 181 11.01 -16.28 -0.35
N ALA A 182 10.03 -15.74 0.37
CA ALA A 182 8.68 -16.30 0.44
C ALA A 182 7.89 -16.16 -0.88
N GLY A 183 8.41 -15.46 -1.87
CA GLY A 183 7.81 -15.33 -3.20
C GLY A 183 6.84 -14.17 -3.37
N TYR A 184 6.72 -13.28 -2.38
CA TYR A 184 5.85 -12.10 -2.42
C TYR A 184 6.53 -10.88 -3.06
N TRP A 185 5.75 -9.86 -3.38
CA TRP A 185 6.25 -8.52 -3.70
C TRP A 185 6.56 -7.77 -2.41
N ALA A 186 7.49 -6.83 -2.48
CA ALA A 186 7.89 -6.04 -1.34
C ALA A 186 7.88 -4.54 -1.65
N GLY A 187 7.25 -3.75 -0.78
CA GLY A 187 7.16 -2.31 -0.91
C GLY A 187 8.02 -1.58 0.12
N MET A 188 8.85 -0.65 -0.35
CA MET A 188 9.68 0.21 0.50
C MET A 188 9.01 1.57 0.64
N THR A 189 8.66 1.93 1.86
CA THR A 189 8.05 3.21 2.16
C THR A 189 9.09 4.24 2.56
N LEU A 190 9.14 5.33 1.80
CA LEU A 190 10.07 6.43 1.96
C LEU A 190 9.58 7.42 3.04
N TYR A 191 9.69 6.99 4.29
CA TYR A 191 9.20 7.72 5.46
C TYR A 191 10.29 7.75 6.55
N PRO A 192 11.20 8.75 6.53
CA PRO A 192 12.49 8.71 7.24
C PRO A 192 12.40 8.50 8.76
N HIS A 193 11.34 8.97 9.40
CA HIS A 193 11.22 8.94 10.85
C HIS A 193 10.76 7.59 11.42
N SER A 194 10.09 6.77 10.62
CA SER A 194 9.50 5.51 11.11
C SER A 194 9.66 4.32 10.16
N LYS A 195 10.19 4.54 8.95
CA LYS A 195 10.41 3.50 7.92
C LYS A 195 11.75 3.73 7.22
N CYS A 196 11.82 3.67 5.89
CA CYS A 196 13.08 3.88 5.17
C CYS A 196 13.35 5.36 4.84
N SER A 197 14.60 5.79 4.99
CA SER A 197 15.10 6.97 4.30
C SER A 197 15.35 6.65 2.81
N LEU A 198 15.54 7.70 2.00
CA LEU A 198 15.85 7.51 0.57
C LEU A 198 17.12 6.66 0.37
N ASP A 199 18.18 6.93 1.15
CA ASP A 199 19.45 6.19 1.05
C ASP A 199 19.29 4.73 1.48
N ARG A 200 18.58 4.44 2.58
CA ARG A 200 18.29 3.07 3.02
C ARG A 200 17.51 2.28 1.97
N ALA A 201 16.50 2.88 1.34
CA ALA A 201 15.76 2.22 0.28
C ALA A 201 16.64 1.91 -0.94
N ILE A 202 17.57 2.81 -1.29
CA ILE A 202 18.53 2.57 -2.37
C ILE A 202 19.53 1.46 -1.98
N ASP A 203 20.03 1.45 -0.75
CA ASP A 203 20.92 0.39 -0.26
C ASP A 203 20.24 -0.99 -0.32
N ILE A 204 18.95 -1.07 0.01
CA ILE A 204 18.14 -2.31 -0.16
C ILE A 204 18.14 -2.74 -1.63
N LEU A 205 17.89 -1.82 -2.57
CA LEU A 205 17.92 -2.14 -4.01
C LEU A 205 19.30 -2.60 -4.50
N GLU A 206 20.36 -2.01 -4.00
CA GLU A 206 21.74 -2.39 -4.35
C GLU A 206 22.09 -3.79 -3.86
N VAL A 207 21.53 -4.21 -2.73
CA VAL A 207 21.76 -5.56 -2.15
C VAL A 207 20.86 -6.62 -2.77
N HIS A 208 19.56 -6.31 -2.97
CA HIS A 208 18.54 -7.31 -3.34
C HIS A 208 18.11 -7.25 -4.83
N GLY A 209 18.61 -6.27 -5.59
CA GLY A 209 18.15 -6.02 -6.95
C GLY A 209 16.81 -5.30 -7.01
N THR A 210 16.20 -5.28 -8.19
CA THR A 210 14.96 -4.52 -8.44
C THR A 210 13.73 -5.40 -8.61
N GLU A 211 13.90 -6.73 -8.67
CA GLU A 211 12.80 -7.64 -8.97
C GLU A 211 11.79 -7.69 -7.82
N ARG A 212 10.50 -7.49 -8.16
CA ARG A 212 9.38 -7.50 -7.20
C ARG A 212 9.51 -6.48 -6.07
N LEU A 213 10.27 -5.39 -6.30
CA LEU A 213 10.43 -4.27 -5.37
C LEU A 213 9.81 -3.00 -5.97
N TRP A 214 9.09 -2.26 -5.16
CA TRP A 214 8.66 -0.90 -5.48
C TRP A 214 8.96 0.09 -4.36
N MET A 215 8.79 1.38 -4.64
CA MET A 215 8.87 2.46 -3.67
C MET A 215 7.56 3.21 -3.60
N ASN A 216 7.22 3.73 -2.43
CA ASN A 216 6.07 4.60 -2.22
C ASN A 216 6.35 5.64 -1.13
N SER A 217 5.53 6.67 -1.06
CA SER A 217 5.63 7.69 -0.02
C SER A 217 4.85 7.33 1.24
N ALA A 218 3.76 6.58 1.11
CA ALA A 218 2.71 6.40 2.12
C ALA A 218 2.41 7.72 2.86
N CYS A 219 2.43 8.85 2.12
CA CYS A 219 2.23 10.16 2.73
C CYS A 219 0.84 10.24 3.36
N ASP A 220 0.81 10.66 4.62
CA ASP A 220 -0.36 10.62 5.49
C ASP A 220 -0.45 11.87 6.40
N TRP A 221 -1.14 11.75 7.52
CA TRP A 221 -1.29 12.78 8.55
C TRP A 221 0.03 13.20 9.22
N GLY A 222 1.05 12.36 9.16
CA GLY A 222 2.32 12.58 9.83
C GLY A 222 3.29 13.44 9.02
N ILE A 223 4.53 13.53 9.53
CA ILE A 223 5.63 14.23 8.84
C ILE A 223 6.10 13.37 7.68
N SER A 224 5.41 13.49 6.57
CA SER A 224 5.65 12.72 5.34
C SER A 224 5.80 13.66 4.14
N ASP A 225 6.41 13.14 3.09
CA ASP A 225 6.72 13.89 1.88
C ASP A 225 6.04 13.25 0.66
N PRO A 226 5.01 13.89 0.07
CA PRO A 226 4.35 13.34 -1.12
C PRO A 226 5.30 13.22 -2.33
N LEU A 227 6.42 13.93 -2.32
CA LEU A 227 7.44 13.87 -3.37
C LEU A 227 8.59 12.91 -3.05
N ALA A 228 8.44 12.00 -2.07
CA ALA A 228 9.50 11.09 -1.67
C ALA A 228 9.96 10.18 -2.83
N VAL A 229 9.03 9.64 -3.63
CA VAL A 229 9.35 8.78 -4.78
C VAL A 229 10.18 9.51 -5.84
N PRO A 230 9.76 10.66 -6.40
CA PRO A 230 10.58 11.38 -7.35
C PRO A 230 11.91 11.90 -6.77
N LYS A 231 11.96 12.26 -5.47
CA LYS A 231 13.22 12.60 -4.80
C LYS A 231 14.16 11.39 -4.70
N CYS A 232 13.63 10.21 -4.41
CA CYS A 232 14.42 8.97 -4.40
C CYS A 232 14.96 8.65 -5.79
N ALA A 233 14.15 8.79 -6.84
CA ALA A 233 14.59 8.64 -8.22
C ALA A 233 15.76 9.59 -8.58
N GLN A 234 15.69 10.85 -8.12
CA GLN A 234 16.81 11.79 -8.28
C GLN A 234 18.05 11.37 -7.48
N ARG A 235 17.88 10.85 -6.27
CA ARG A 235 18.98 10.33 -5.44
C ARG A 235 19.63 9.11 -6.07
N MET A 236 18.83 8.18 -6.62
CA MET A 236 19.33 7.04 -7.40
C MET A 236 20.18 7.50 -8.58
N LYS A 237 19.70 8.48 -9.34
CA LYS A 237 20.46 9.07 -10.46
C LYS A 237 21.79 9.67 -9.98
N ALA A 238 21.82 10.37 -8.85
CA ALA A 238 23.03 10.91 -8.26
C ALA A 238 24.01 9.81 -7.79
N ARG A 239 23.51 8.62 -7.44
CA ARG A 239 24.29 7.41 -7.14
C ARG A 239 24.65 6.59 -8.41
N CYS A 240 24.45 7.14 -9.60
CA CYS A 240 24.78 6.53 -10.89
C CYS A 240 23.97 5.29 -11.27
N HIS A 241 22.77 5.10 -10.72
CA HIS A 241 21.86 4.07 -11.22
C HIS A 241 21.35 4.41 -12.62
N THR A 242 21.15 3.38 -13.45
CA THR A 242 20.65 3.57 -14.82
C THR A 242 19.20 4.03 -14.85
N ALA A 243 18.79 4.70 -15.91
CA ALA A 243 17.40 5.11 -16.11
C ALA A 243 16.43 3.92 -16.08
N GLU A 244 16.85 2.77 -16.62
CA GLU A 244 16.09 1.53 -16.63
C GLU A 244 15.83 0.99 -15.20
N MET A 245 16.86 0.97 -14.35
CA MET A 245 16.70 0.54 -12.95
C MET A 245 15.75 1.45 -12.20
N ILE A 246 15.87 2.76 -12.41
CA ILE A 246 15.00 3.74 -11.75
C ILE A 246 13.55 3.54 -12.22
N GLU A 247 13.33 3.52 -13.54
CA GLU A 247 12.00 3.32 -14.13
C GLU A 247 11.37 1.99 -13.67
N LYS A 248 12.18 0.95 -13.53
CA LYS A 248 11.69 -0.37 -13.09
C LYS A 248 11.02 -0.29 -11.72
N VAL A 249 11.63 0.37 -10.75
CA VAL A 249 11.12 0.40 -9.37
C VAL A 249 10.06 1.46 -9.10
N ILE A 250 10.00 2.53 -9.92
CA ILE A 250 9.03 3.60 -9.72
C ILE A 250 7.84 3.55 -10.71
N TYR A 251 7.93 2.71 -11.76
CA TYR A 251 6.87 2.61 -12.77
C TYR A 251 6.56 1.18 -13.15
N GLN A 252 7.53 0.43 -13.69
CA GLN A 252 7.28 -0.89 -14.29
C GLN A 252 6.82 -1.93 -13.27
N ASN A 253 7.48 -2.02 -12.12
CA ASN A 253 7.10 -2.95 -11.06
C ASN A 253 5.74 -2.60 -10.45
N PRO A 254 5.44 -1.35 -10.06
CA PRO A 254 4.09 -0.96 -9.67
C PRO A 254 3.05 -1.34 -10.73
N ALA A 255 3.28 -0.99 -12.00
CA ALA A 255 2.36 -1.31 -13.09
C ALA A 255 2.14 -2.82 -13.25
N ALA A 256 3.23 -3.62 -13.20
CA ALA A 256 3.16 -5.07 -13.32
C ALA A 256 2.33 -5.71 -12.19
N PHE A 257 2.55 -5.27 -10.95
CA PHE A 257 1.76 -5.76 -9.81
C PHE A 257 0.29 -5.33 -9.91
N LEU A 258 0.04 -4.05 -10.14
CA LEU A 258 -1.31 -3.48 -10.18
C LEU A 258 -2.16 -4.03 -11.34
N SER A 259 -1.52 -4.40 -12.46
CA SER A 259 -2.19 -5.02 -13.63
C SER A 259 -2.83 -6.37 -13.33
N GLN A 260 -2.56 -6.98 -12.19
CA GLN A 260 -3.22 -8.20 -11.73
C GLN A 260 -4.65 -7.91 -11.21
N SER A 261 -4.98 -6.65 -10.94
CA SER A 261 -6.35 -6.24 -10.65
C SER A 261 -7.15 -6.07 -11.94
N PRO A 262 -8.37 -6.61 -12.04
CA PRO A 262 -9.22 -6.43 -13.22
C PRO A 262 -9.68 -4.97 -13.41
N ARG A 263 -9.46 -4.11 -12.43
CA ARG A 263 -9.83 -2.68 -12.46
C ARG A 263 -8.68 -1.78 -12.89
N PHE A 264 -7.45 -2.27 -12.88
CA PHE A 264 -6.32 -1.46 -13.26
C PHE A 264 -6.29 -1.24 -14.78
N THR A 265 -6.30 0.03 -15.18
CA THR A 265 -6.19 0.45 -16.58
C THR A 265 -5.12 1.52 -16.70
N HIS A 266 -4.20 1.38 -17.65
CA HIS A 266 -3.22 2.42 -18.00
C HIS A 266 -3.85 3.61 -18.72
#